data_f0995fb3b0b5bfbc7ec5ae10d0901b1d
#
_entry.id   f0995fb3b0b5bfbc7ec5ae10d0901b1d
#
_cell.length_a   1.000
_cell.length_b   1.000
_cell.length_c   1.000
_cell.angle_alpha   90.00
_cell.angle_beta   90.00
_cell.angle_gamma   90.00
#
_symmetry.space_group_name_H-M   'P 1'
#
loop_
_entity.id
_entity.type
_entity.pdbx_description
1 polymer ?
#
loop_
_entity_poly.entity_id
_entity_poly.type
_entity_poly.pdbx_seq_one_letter_code
_entity_poly.pdbx_strand_id
1 'polypeptide(L)'
;MDIELRCVHIEERETLSNLWEKYDYDFSKYDNRDVDELGLYGCKDLDYYWTKKDMWKYFITVDGKLAGFVMVSNLPVVGAQETDYQIGEFFVMRKYRRLGVGKKVFF
;
A
#
# COMPACT_ATOMS: atom_id res chain seq x y z
N MET A 1 17.77 -12.67 -1.87
CA MET A 1 16.81 -11.69 -1.36
C MET A 1 15.44 -12.35 -1.26
N ASP A 2 14.90 -12.42 -0.06
CA ASP A 2 13.64 -13.10 0.21
C ASP A 2 12.51 -12.08 0.30
N ILE A 3 11.63 -12.08 -0.71
CA ILE A 3 10.52 -11.12 -0.82
C ILE A 3 9.22 -11.86 -0.52
N GLU A 4 8.46 -11.36 0.45
CA GLU A 4 7.20 -11.96 0.85
C GLU A 4 6.10 -10.92 0.95
N LEU A 5 4.86 -11.38 0.74
CA LEU A 5 3.65 -10.61 1.04
C LEU A 5 3.07 -11.17 2.33
N ARG A 6 2.81 -10.29 3.29
CA ARG A 6 2.26 -10.67 4.59
C ARG A 6 0.98 -9.88 4.83
N CYS A 7 -0.12 -10.58 5.18
CA CYS A 7 -1.38 -9.89 5.49
C CYS A 7 -1.19 -8.90 6.63
N VAL A 8 -1.81 -7.73 6.49
CA VAL A 8 -1.81 -6.72 7.54
C VAL A 8 -2.95 -7.03 8.51
N HIS A 9 -2.62 -7.22 9.80
CA HIS A 9 -3.62 -7.41 10.84
C HIS A 9 -4.10 -6.07 11.37
N ILE A 10 -5.31 -6.04 11.94
CA ILE A 10 -5.88 -4.79 12.45
C ILE A 10 -4.99 -4.14 13.52
N GLU A 11 -4.27 -4.94 14.30
CA GLU A 11 -3.35 -4.44 15.32
C GLU A 11 -2.15 -3.71 14.70
N GLU A 12 -1.92 -3.90 13.40
CA GLU A 12 -0.82 -3.27 12.67
C GLU A 12 -1.25 -2.03 11.88
N ARG A 13 -2.46 -1.54 12.16
CA ARG A 13 -3.01 -0.38 11.47
C ARG A 13 -2.10 0.84 11.55
N GLU A 14 -1.51 1.09 12.71
CA GLU A 14 -0.60 2.21 12.88
C GLU A 14 0.65 2.05 12.02
N THR A 15 1.19 0.84 11.95
CA THR A 15 2.35 0.56 11.10
C THR A 15 2.04 0.85 9.64
N LEU A 16 0.87 0.40 9.18
CA LEU A 16 0.43 0.68 7.81
C LEU A 16 0.24 2.18 7.59
N SER A 17 -0.34 2.88 8.57
CA SER A 17 -0.53 4.32 8.50
C SER A 17 0.81 5.05 8.35
N ASN A 18 1.82 4.61 9.10
CA ASN A 18 3.16 5.19 9.01
C ASN A 18 3.79 5.01 7.63
N LEU A 19 3.63 3.84 7.04
CA LEU A 19 4.10 3.59 5.68
C LEU A 19 3.32 4.42 4.66
N TRP A 20 2.01 4.57 4.87
CA TRP A 20 1.16 5.33 3.98
C TRP A 20 1.55 6.81 3.95
N GLU A 21 1.99 7.36 5.09
CA GLU A 21 2.48 8.75 5.13
C GLU A 21 3.68 8.93 4.19
N LYS A 22 4.56 7.94 4.13
CA LYS A 22 5.71 7.98 3.22
C LYS A 22 5.27 7.88 1.76
N TYR A 23 4.25 7.10 1.49
CA TYR A 23 3.64 6.99 0.17
C TYR A 23 3.04 8.33 -0.25
N ASP A 24 2.28 8.97 0.64
CA ASP A 24 1.71 10.29 0.37
C ASP A 24 2.79 11.34 0.13
N TYR A 25 3.85 11.31 0.90
CA TYR A 25 4.99 12.22 0.69
C TYR A 25 5.60 12.01 -0.70
N ASP A 26 5.81 10.76 -1.08
CA ASP A 26 6.37 10.43 -2.38
C ASP A 26 5.47 10.92 -3.52
N PHE A 27 4.15 10.84 -3.31
CA PHE A 27 3.16 11.29 -4.28
C PHE A 27 2.98 12.80 -4.32
N SER A 28 3.39 13.52 -3.26
CA SER A 28 3.14 14.95 -3.14
C SER A 28 3.80 15.79 -4.23
N LYS A 29 4.82 15.27 -4.89
CA LYS A 29 5.42 15.97 -6.03
C LYS A 29 4.47 16.07 -7.23
N TYR A 30 3.42 15.23 -7.26
CA TYR A 30 2.43 15.23 -8.34
C TYR A 30 1.14 15.94 -7.94
N ASP A 31 0.66 15.73 -6.70
CA ASP A 31 -0.63 16.26 -6.27
C ASP A 31 -0.53 17.56 -5.46
N ASN A 32 0.69 17.95 -5.10
CA ASN A 32 1.00 19.23 -4.47
C ASN A 32 0.24 19.46 -3.16
N ARG A 33 -0.04 18.39 -2.40
CA ARG A 33 -0.72 18.50 -1.11
C ARG A 33 0.24 18.94 -0.02
N ASP A 34 -0.31 19.65 0.97
CA ASP A 34 0.43 20.07 2.16
C ASP A 34 0.14 19.14 3.32
N VAL A 35 1.08 19.04 4.25
CA VAL A 35 0.83 18.37 5.52
C VAL A 35 -0.01 19.25 6.43
N ASP A 36 -0.65 18.64 7.44
CA ASP A 36 -1.43 19.34 8.43
C ASP A 36 -0.52 19.94 9.53
N GLU A 37 -1.13 20.45 10.59
CA GLU A 37 -0.42 21.08 11.71
C GLU A 37 0.52 20.13 12.43
N LEU A 38 0.28 18.83 12.35
CA LEU A 38 1.11 17.81 12.96
C LEU A 38 2.18 17.28 12.01
N GLY A 39 2.25 17.85 10.80
CA GLY A 39 3.18 17.39 9.79
C GLY A 39 2.75 16.10 9.09
N LEU A 40 1.46 15.80 9.09
CA LEU A 40 0.92 14.58 8.52
C LEU A 40 -0.01 14.90 7.35
N TYR A 41 -0.01 14.01 6.35
CA TYR A 41 -0.99 14.10 5.26
C TYR A 41 -2.36 13.58 5.69
N GLY A 42 -2.38 12.66 6.64
CA GLY A 42 -3.61 12.07 7.14
C GLY A 42 -4.16 11.00 6.21
N CYS A 43 -4.16 9.75 6.66
CA CYS A 43 -4.67 8.63 5.88
C CYS A 43 -6.18 8.52 6.08
N LYS A 44 -6.94 9.42 5.47
CA LYS A 44 -8.40 9.52 5.69
C LYS A 44 -9.14 8.27 5.25
N ASP A 45 -8.62 7.57 4.25
CA ASP A 45 -9.31 6.42 3.67
C ASP A 45 -8.82 5.09 4.23
N LEU A 46 -7.92 5.12 5.21
CA LEU A 46 -7.34 3.89 5.74
C LEU A 46 -8.40 2.98 6.37
N ASP A 47 -9.33 3.56 7.14
CA ASP A 47 -10.42 2.79 7.75
C ASP A 47 -11.32 2.13 6.73
N TYR A 48 -11.47 2.73 5.57
CA TYR A 48 -12.27 2.19 4.49
C TYR A 48 -11.82 0.78 4.11
N TYR A 49 -10.52 0.54 4.11
CA TYR A 49 -9.96 -0.76 3.71
C TYR A 49 -10.26 -1.86 4.73
N TRP A 50 -10.61 -1.51 5.97
CA TRP A 50 -11.02 -2.50 6.96
C TRP A 50 -12.52 -2.73 6.99
N THR A 51 -13.32 -1.86 6.38
CA THR A 51 -14.78 -2.00 6.35
C THR A 51 -15.29 -2.72 5.12
N LYS A 52 -14.46 -2.87 4.08
CA LYS A 52 -14.84 -3.52 2.83
C LYS A 52 -14.38 -4.95 2.80
N LYS A 53 -15.29 -5.87 2.42
CA LYS A 53 -15.01 -7.31 2.38
C LYS A 53 -14.06 -7.70 1.24
N ASP A 54 -14.10 -6.95 0.15
CA ASP A 54 -13.40 -7.31 -1.09
C ASP A 54 -12.10 -6.53 -1.26
N MET A 55 -11.46 -6.20 -0.15
CA MET A 55 -10.19 -5.48 -0.13
C MET A 55 -9.20 -6.19 0.76
N TRP A 56 -8.02 -6.47 0.21
CA TRP A 56 -6.95 -7.16 0.91
C TRP A 56 -5.76 -6.22 1.07
N LYS A 57 -5.11 -6.30 2.23
CA LYS A 57 -3.99 -5.44 2.61
C LYS A 57 -2.79 -6.32 2.93
N TYR A 58 -1.67 -6.02 2.28
CA TYR A 58 -0.44 -6.80 2.50
C TYR A 58 0.73 -5.86 2.74
N PHE A 59 1.60 -6.25 3.67
CA PHE A 59 2.93 -5.68 3.73
C PHE A 59 3.82 -6.42 2.76
N ILE A 60 4.75 -5.69 2.14
CA ILE A 60 5.83 -6.26 1.37
C ILE A 60 7.04 -6.30 2.29
N THR A 61 7.63 -7.46 2.47
CA THR A 61 8.85 -7.60 3.28
C THR A 61 9.99 -8.09 2.42
N VAL A 62 11.20 -7.63 2.74
CA VAL A 62 12.43 -8.06 2.10
C VAL A 62 13.36 -8.53 3.21
N ASP A 63 13.69 -9.81 3.20
CA ASP A 63 14.51 -10.44 4.24
C ASP A 63 13.97 -10.13 5.65
N GLY A 64 12.63 -10.19 5.79
CA GLY A 64 11.94 -9.95 7.04
C GLY A 64 11.73 -8.48 7.41
N LYS A 65 12.23 -7.54 6.62
CA LYS A 65 12.12 -6.11 6.90
C LYS A 65 11.02 -5.48 6.06
N LEU A 66 10.30 -4.52 6.64
CA LEU A 66 9.24 -3.82 5.92
C LEU A 66 9.82 -3.04 4.75
N ALA A 67 9.31 -3.29 3.56
CA ALA A 67 9.75 -2.63 2.34
C ALA A 67 8.65 -1.83 1.66
N GLY A 68 7.38 -2.10 1.98
CA GLY A 68 6.25 -1.40 1.37
C GLY A 68 4.94 -2.05 1.70
N PHE A 69 3.92 -1.69 0.92
CA PHE A 69 2.59 -2.30 1.07
C PHE A 69 1.89 -2.35 -0.28
N VAL A 70 0.85 -3.19 -0.35
CA VAL A 70 -0.01 -3.27 -1.52
C VAL A 70 -1.45 -3.49 -1.06
N MET A 71 -2.37 -2.78 -1.69
CA MET A 71 -3.81 -2.93 -1.49
C MET A 71 -4.39 -3.55 -2.75
N VAL A 72 -5.13 -4.63 -2.58
CA VAL A 72 -5.75 -5.36 -3.68
C VAL A 72 -7.25 -5.35 -3.47
N SER A 73 -8.01 -5.11 -4.52
CA SER A 73 -9.46 -5.19 -4.46
C SER A 73 -9.99 -5.99 -5.64
N ASN A 74 -11.18 -6.56 -5.47
CA ASN A 74 -11.89 -7.21 -6.58
C ASN A 74 -13.12 -6.40 -7.00
N LEU A 75 -13.17 -5.12 -6.60
CA LEU A 75 -14.29 -4.27 -6.99
C LEU A 75 -14.32 -4.13 -8.51
N PRO A 76 -15.50 -4.31 -9.14
CA PRO A 76 -15.60 -4.25 -10.59
C PRO A 76 -15.29 -2.85 -11.12
N VAL A 77 -14.46 -2.81 -12.15
CA VAL A 77 -14.28 -1.62 -12.97
C VAL A 77 -15.12 -1.83 -14.23
N VAL A 78 -15.57 -0.74 -14.83
CA VAL A 78 -16.34 -0.84 -16.07
C VAL A 78 -15.54 -1.64 -17.10
N GLY A 79 -16.13 -2.75 -17.56
CA GLY A 79 -15.48 -3.65 -18.51
C GLY A 79 -14.69 -4.78 -17.90
N ALA A 80 -14.50 -4.82 -16.58
CA ALA A 80 -13.81 -5.92 -15.91
C ALA A 80 -14.82 -7.01 -15.50
N GLN A 81 -14.33 -8.23 -15.38
CA GLN A 81 -15.14 -9.34 -14.86
C GLN A 81 -15.13 -9.36 -13.34
N GLU A 82 -16.14 -9.98 -12.74
CA GLU A 82 -16.27 -10.04 -11.28
C GLU A 82 -15.09 -10.73 -10.59
N THR A 83 -14.41 -11.61 -11.30
CA THR A 83 -13.27 -12.36 -10.75
C THR A 83 -11.93 -11.62 -10.88
N ASP A 84 -11.92 -10.46 -11.53
CA ASP A 84 -10.69 -9.73 -11.75
C ASP A 84 -10.29 -8.98 -10.48
N TYR A 85 -8.99 -9.00 -10.17
CA TYR A 85 -8.43 -8.27 -9.04
C TYR A 85 -7.71 -7.03 -9.54
N GLN A 86 -7.78 -5.97 -8.76
CA GLN A 86 -7.12 -4.71 -9.08
C GLN A 86 -6.20 -4.30 -7.96
N ILE A 87 -5.07 -3.73 -8.33
CA ILE A 87 -4.18 -3.11 -7.37
C ILE A 87 -4.64 -1.67 -7.19
N GLY A 88 -5.18 -1.37 -5.99
CA GLY A 88 -5.62 -0.03 -5.68
C GLY A 88 -4.47 0.89 -5.31
N GLU A 89 -3.59 0.40 -4.44
CA GLU A 89 -2.45 1.17 -3.96
C GLU A 89 -1.23 0.26 -3.88
N PHE A 90 -0.08 0.81 -4.24
CA PHE A 90 1.18 0.06 -4.23
C PHE A 90 2.34 1.01 -3.94
N PHE A 91 3.12 0.65 -2.93
CA PHE A 91 4.25 1.47 -2.51
C PHE A 91 5.42 0.59 -2.11
N VAL A 92 6.60 0.90 -2.64
CA VAL A 92 7.87 0.30 -2.24
C VAL A 92 8.80 1.42 -1.80
N MET A 93 9.40 1.28 -0.62
CA MET A 93 10.34 2.27 -0.13
C MET A 93 11.54 2.37 -1.07
N ARG A 94 12.08 3.59 -1.19
CA ARG A 94 13.13 3.90 -2.17
C ARG A 94 14.33 2.95 -2.10
N LYS A 95 14.72 2.57 -0.89
CA LYS A 95 15.82 1.63 -0.68
C LYS A 95 15.67 0.35 -1.49
N TYR A 96 14.43 -0.10 -1.66
CA TYR A 96 14.14 -1.40 -2.27
C TYR A 96 13.70 -1.33 -3.73
N ARG A 97 13.44 -0.14 -4.25
CA ARG A 97 12.92 0.01 -5.62
C ARG A 97 13.86 -0.52 -6.68
N ARG A 98 15.16 -0.27 -6.51
CA ARG A 98 16.18 -0.67 -7.50
C ARG A 98 16.56 -2.14 -7.41
N LEU A 99 16.00 -2.87 -6.45
CA LEU A 99 16.28 -4.28 -6.25
C LEU A 99 15.26 -5.18 -6.96
N GLY A 100 14.36 -4.59 -7.76
CA GLY A 100 13.37 -5.34 -8.49
C GLY A 100 12.24 -5.91 -7.64
N VAL A 101 12.00 -5.35 -6.45
CA VAL A 101 10.98 -5.85 -5.53
C VAL A 101 9.59 -5.81 -6.17
N GLY A 102 9.23 -4.70 -6.81
CA GLY A 102 7.93 -4.57 -7.46
C GLY A 102 7.72 -5.61 -8.54
N LYS A 103 8.75 -5.85 -9.34
CA LYS A 103 8.68 -6.86 -10.40
C LYS A 103 8.47 -8.26 -9.83
N LYS A 104 9.15 -8.60 -8.74
CA LYS A 104 9.03 -9.92 -8.12
C LYS A 104 7.68 -10.13 -7.45
N VAL A 105 7.06 -9.07 -6.94
CA VAL A 105 5.74 -9.16 -6.31
C VAL A 105 4.67 -9.46 -7.36
N PHE A 106 4.78 -8.90 -8.57
CA PHE A 106 3.75 -9.03 -9.62
C PHE A 106 4.12 -10.00 -10.74
N PHE A 107 5.34 -10.41 -10.82
CA PHE A 107 5.84 -11.32 -11.84
C PHE A 107 6.70 -12.40 -11.18
#